data_30f84d5563c1e04d3ce2484feb6eae94
#
_entry.id   30f84d5563c1e04d3ce2484feb6eae94
#
_cell.length_a   1.000
_cell.length_b   1.000
_cell.length_c   1.000
_cell.angle_alpha   90.00
_cell.angle_beta   90.00
_cell.angle_gamma   90.00
#
_symmetry.space_group_name_H-M   'P 1'
#
loop_
_entity.id
_entity.type
_entity.pdbx_description
1 polymer ?
#
loop_
_entity_poly.entity_id
_entity_poly.type
_entity_poly.pdbx_seq_one_letter_code
_entity_poly.pdbx_strand_id
1 'polypeptide(L)'
;ELAKKNGCDEVINYSKENFAKKILDITDGKGLPVVYDGVGKSTFEKSLECLKTRGTMVSFGNASGALSPIDVTKMLQPKGLYFIRPSMGQYLGTKNELDEASKMLFEKIGSEKVKINIFKKYKLDDVVHAHTDLENRKITGPAVIIP
;
A
#
# COMPACT_ATOMS: atom_id res chain seq x y z
N GLU A 1 -10.99 -11.97 3.81
CA GLU A 1 -12.27 -11.52 4.39
C GLU A 1 -12.25 -10.02 4.75
N LEU A 2 -11.26 -9.54 5.54
CA LEU A 2 -11.19 -8.16 6.00
C LEU A 2 -11.16 -7.13 4.85
N ALA A 3 -10.35 -7.37 3.81
CA ALA A 3 -10.25 -6.48 2.66
C ALA A 3 -11.60 -6.36 1.91
N LYS A 4 -12.30 -7.48 1.66
CA LYS A 4 -13.65 -7.45 1.05
C LYS A 4 -14.65 -6.70 1.92
N LYS A 5 -14.62 -6.91 3.25
CA LYS A 5 -15.48 -6.20 4.20
C LYS A 5 -15.24 -4.68 4.19
N ASN A 6 -14.03 -4.25 3.83
CA ASN A 6 -13.66 -2.85 3.73
C ASN A 6 -13.74 -2.28 2.29
N GLY A 7 -14.46 -2.95 1.38
CA GLY A 7 -14.80 -2.41 0.07
C GLY A 7 -13.90 -2.83 -1.10
N CYS A 8 -13.02 -3.84 -0.92
CA CYS A 8 -12.29 -4.40 -2.06
C CYS A 8 -13.21 -5.30 -2.89
N ASP A 9 -13.34 -5.01 -4.18
CA ASP A 9 -14.10 -5.83 -5.14
C ASP A 9 -13.45 -7.19 -5.31
N GLU A 10 -12.12 -7.23 -5.50
CA GLU A 10 -11.35 -8.45 -5.65
C GLU A 10 -10.19 -8.51 -4.67
N VAL A 11 -9.95 -9.69 -4.10
CA VAL A 11 -8.87 -9.93 -3.14
C VAL A 11 -8.03 -11.11 -3.59
N ILE A 12 -6.72 -10.89 -3.73
CA ILE A 12 -5.76 -11.87 -4.22
C ILE A 12 -4.73 -12.14 -3.12
N ASN A 13 -4.53 -13.40 -2.78
CA ASN A 13 -3.46 -13.79 -1.87
C ASN A 13 -2.18 -14.07 -2.67
N TYR A 14 -1.32 -13.06 -2.82
CA TYR A 14 -0.09 -13.15 -3.61
C TYR A 14 0.96 -14.13 -3.06
N SER A 15 0.78 -14.65 -1.85
CA SER A 15 1.62 -15.75 -1.33
C SER A 15 1.21 -17.12 -1.87
N LYS A 16 0.01 -17.24 -2.45
CA LYS A 16 -0.56 -18.51 -2.92
C LYS A 16 -0.76 -18.55 -4.43
N GLU A 17 -0.87 -17.40 -5.07
CA GLU A 17 -1.21 -17.28 -6.50
C GLU A 17 -0.45 -16.14 -7.18
N ASN A 18 -0.33 -16.22 -8.49
CA ASN A 18 0.27 -15.16 -9.29
C ASN A 18 -0.73 -14.01 -9.46
N PHE A 19 -0.57 -12.96 -8.65
CA PHE A 19 -1.49 -11.83 -8.65
C PHE A 19 -1.47 -11.06 -9.98
N ALA A 20 -0.34 -10.97 -10.69
CA ALA A 20 -0.28 -10.26 -11.96
C ALA A 20 -1.13 -10.98 -13.03
N LYS A 21 -1.01 -12.31 -13.13
CA LYS A 21 -1.88 -13.09 -14.00
C LYS A 21 -3.35 -12.91 -13.63
N LYS A 22 -3.67 -13.01 -12.35
CA LYS A 22 -5.06 -12.88 -11.88
C LYS A 22 -5.65 -11.50 -12.19
N ILE A 23 -4.87 -10.44 -12.06
CA ILE A 23 -5.29 -9.08 -12.42
C ILE A 23 -5.55 -8.98 -13.94
N LEU A 24 -4.68 -9.55 -14.76
CA LEU A 24 -4.91 -9.54 -16.21
C LEU A 24 -6.16 -10.34 -16.57
N ASP A 25 -6.41 -11.49 -15.94
CA ASP A 25 -7.64 -12.26 -16.14
C ASP A 25 -8.89 -11.45 -15.76
N ILE A 26 -8.90 -10.78 -14.61
CA ILE A 26 -10.02 -9.94 -14.12
C ILE A 26 -10.27 -8.73 -15.03
N THR A 27 -9.22 -8.20 -15.67
CA THR A 27 -9.29 -7.00 -16.51
C THR A 27 -9.35 -7.30 -18.00
N ASP A 28 -9.63 -8.54 -18.41
CA ASP A 28 -9.63 -8.99 -19.82
C ASP A 28 -8.34 -8.63 -20.56
N GLY A 29 -7.19 -8.77 -19.88
CA GLY A 29 -5.87 -8.45 -20.41
C GLY A 29 -5.53 -6.96 -20.47
N LYS A 30 -6.45 -6.06 -20.10
CA LYS A 30 -6.26 -4.60 -20.21
C LYS A 30 -5.28 -4.05 -19.18
N GLY A 31 -5.21 -4.66 -18.00
CA GLY A 31 -4.43 -4.18 -16.87
C GLY A 31 -5.01 -2.94 -16.18
N LEU A 32 -4.34 -2.48 -15.15
CA LEU A 32 -4.80 -1.41 -14.25
C LEU A 32 -4.23 -0.05 -14.64
N PRO A 33 -4.98 1.05 -14.47
CA PRO A 33 -4.46 2.39 -14.69
C PRO A 33 -3.42 2.82 -13.64
N VAL A 34 -3.57 2.34 -12.40
CA VAL A 34 -2.68 2.68 -11.26
C VAL A 34 -2.49 1.45 -10.39
N VAL A 35 -1.26 1.27 -9.91
CA VAL A 35 -0.92 0.30 -8.86
C VAL A 35 -0.24 1.04 -7.72
N TYR A 36 -0.74 0.86 -6.50
CA TYR A 36 -0.14 1.33 -5.26
C TYR A 36 0.59 0.17 -4.58
N ASP A 37 1.92 0.24 -4.52
CA ASP A 37 2.76 -0.81 -3.93
C ASP A 37 3.46 -0.30 -2.67
N GLY A 38 3.05 -0.86 -1.53
CA GLY A 38 3.68 -0.63 -0.22
C GLY A 38 4.63 -1.75 0.20
N VAL A 39 4.71 -2.84 -0.58
CA VAL A 39 5.50 -4.04 -0.25
C VAL A 39 6.93 -3.93 -0.76
N GLY A 40 7.13 -3.48 -1.99
CA GLY A 40 8.44 -3.16 -2.55
C GLY A 40 9.12 -4.37 -3.20
N LYS A 41 10.32 -4.74 -2.73
CA LYS A 41 11.23 -5.68 -3.40
C LYS A 41 10.56 -6.95 -3.94
N SER A 42 9.68 -7.58 -3.18
CA SER A 42 9.07 -8.87 -3.55
C SER A 42 7.87 -8.77 -4.51
N THR A 43 7.34 -7.57 -4.74
CA THR A 43 6.13 -7.38 -5.55
C THR A 43 6.33 -6.48 -6.75
N PHE A 44 7.35 -5.62 -6.74
CA PHE A 44 7.53 -4.52 -7.67
C PHE A 44 7.41 -4.92 -9.15
N GLU A 45 8.16 -5.94 -9.60
CA GLU A 45 8.15 -6.36 -11.00
C GLU A 45 6.77 -6.84 -11.43
N LYS A 46 6.13 -7.70 -10.62
CA LYS A 46 4.76 -8.17 -10.88
C LYS A 46 3.73 -7.05 -10.81
N SER A 47 3.97 -6.05 -9.97
CA SER A 47 3.12 -4.85 -9.91
C SER A 47 3.18 -4.04 -11.20
N LEU A 48 4.36 -3.97 -11.85
CA LEU A 48 4.49 -3.36 -13.18
C LEU A 48 3.75 -4.18 -14.27
N GLU A 49 3.78 -5.51 -14.17
CA GLU A 49 3.03 -6.37 -15.10
C GLU A 49 1.52 -6.11 -15.07
N CYS A 50 0.97 -5.77 -13.89
CA CYS A 50 -0.44 -5.45 -13.71
C CYS A 50 -0.88 -4.17 -14.43
N LEU A 51 0.04 -3.27 -14.77
CA LEU A 51 -0.29 -1.98 -15.35
C LEU A 51 -0.61 -2.06 -16.83
N LYS A 52 -1.62 -1.30 -17.25
CA LYS A 52 -1.87 -1.03 -18.67
C LYS A 52 -0.81 -0.10 -19.25
N THR A 53 -0.77 0.02 -20.59
CA THR A 53 0.03 1.05 -21.27
C THR A 53 -0.29 2.45 -20.71
N ARG A 54 0.76 3.22 -20.42
CA ARG A 54 0.69 4.53 -19.76
C ARG A 54 0.06 4.49 -18.35
N GLY A 55 0.13 3.34 -17.67
CA GLY A 55 -0.27 3.20 -16.28
C GLY A 55 0.75 3.81 -15.33
N THR A 56 0.32 4.06 -14.11
CA THR A 56 1.14 4.68 -13.06
C THR A 56 1.47 3.69 -11.95
N MET A 57 2.76 3.53 -11.68
CA MET A 57 3.28 2.81 -10.53
C MET A 57 3.54 3.78 -9.38
N VAL A 58 2.81 3.65 -8.30
CA VAL A 58 3.00 4.42 -7.06
C VAL A 58 3.67 3.52 -6.02
N SER A 59 4.99 3.64 -5.89
CA SER A 59 5.77 2.86 -4.93
C SER A 59 5.94 3.65 -3.63
N PHE A 60 5.11 3.40 -2.62
CA PHE A 60 5.10 4.20 -1.38
C PHE A 60 5.67 3.48 -0.16
N GLY A 61 6.05 2.21 -0.26
CA GLY A 61 6.58 1.42 0.85
C GLY A 61 7.66 0.42 0.46
N ASN A 62 8.32 -0.14 1.46
CA ASN A 62 9.41 -1.11 1.36
C ASN A 62 9.26 -2.24 2.39
N ALA A 63 8.05 -2.73 2.64
CA ALA A 63 7.80 -3.74 3.69
C ALA A 63 8.59 -5.06 3.48
N SER A 64 8.94 -5.40 2.24
CA SER A 64 9.77 -6.57 1.90
C SER A 64 11.23 -6.22 1.58
N GLY A 65 11.62 -4.97 1.78
CA GLY A 65 12.95 -4.45 1.47
C GLY A 65 12.95 -3.41 0.35
N ALA A 66 14.09 -2.73 0.21
CA ALA A 66 14.29 -1.70 -0.81
C ALA A 66 14.24 -2.29 -2.22
N LEU A 67 13.80 -1.47 -3.18
CA LEU A 67 13.83 -1.84 -4.59
C LEU A 67 15.27 -2.04 -5.07
N SER A 68 15.47 -3.02 -5.93
CA SER A 68 16.69 -3.14 -6.74
C SER A 68 16.77 -1.97 -7.73
N PRO A 69 17.95 -1.68 -8.31
CA PRO A 69 18.05 -0.68 -9.39
C PRO A 69 17.04 -0.95 -10.50
N ILE A 70 16.34 0.09 -10.93
CA ILE A 70 15.30 0.02 -11.96
C ILE A 70 15.93 0.26 -13.32
N ASP A 71 15.87 -0.73 -14.20
CA ASP A 71 16.20 -0.56 -15.61
C ASP A 71 15.00 0.07 -16.33
N VAL A 72 15.06 1.39 -16.51
CA VAL A 72 13.98 2.18 -17.11
C VAL A 72 13.62 1.67 -18.50
N THR A 73 14.63 1.30 -19.31
CA THR A 73 14.43 0.85 -20.68
C THR A 73 13.72 -0.50 -20.74
N LYS A 74 14.08 -1.42 -19.85
CA LYS A 74 13.46 -2.76 -19.84
C LYS A 74 12.15 -2.80 -19.09
N MET A 75 12.02 -2.04 -18.02
CA MET A 75 10.90 -2.19 -17.07
C MET A 75 9.77 -1.19 -17.30
N LEU A 76 10.08 0.04 -17.71
CA LEU A 76 9.06 1.09 -17.84
C LEU A 76 8.73 1.42 -19.31
N GLN A 77 9.73 1.51 -20.18
CA GLN A 77 9.57 1.88 -21.57
C GLN A 77 8.58 1.00 -22.36
N PRO A 78 8.55 -0.34 -22.21
CA PRO A 78 7.69 -1.17 -23.07
C PRO A 78 6.20 -0.82 -23.01
N LYS A 79 5.75 -0.31 -21.87
CA LYS A 79 4.36 0.16 -21.69
C LYS A 79 4.27 1.68 -21.52
N GLY A 80 5.39 2.43 -21.61
CA GLY A 80 5.43 3.87 -21.33
C GLY A 80 4.89 4.23 -19.95
N LEU A 81 5.35 3.50 -18.92
CA LEU A 81 4.82 3.63 -17.57
C LEU A 81 5.31 4.90 -16.88
N TYR A 82 4.44 5.48 -16.06
CA TYR A 82 4.82 6.49 -15.08
C TYR A 82 5.23 5.80 -13.78
N PHE A 83 6.33 6.26 -13.18
CA PHE A 83 6.80 5.79 -11.90
C PHE A 83 6.93 6.96 -10.93
N ILE A 84 6.35 6.83 -9.75
CA ILE A 84 6.47 7.82 -8.69
C ILE A 84 6.77 7.13 -7.36
N ARG A 85 7.70 7.72 -6.61
CA ARG A 85 8.04 7.36 -5.23
C ARG A 85 7.68 8.53 -4.30
N PRO A 86 6.41 8.66 -3.90
CA PRO A 86 5.99 9.77 -3.06
C PRO A 86 6.46 9.57 -1.61
N SER A 87 6.70 10.68 -0.92
CA SER A 87 6.84 10.72 0.53
C SER A 87 5.89 11.77 1.11
N MET A 88 5.46 11.55 2.33
CA MET A 88 4.55 12.48 3.02
C MET A 88 5.15 13.88 3.14
N GLY A 89 6.47 13.99 3.39
CA GLY A 89 7.16 15.28 3.50
C GLY A 89 7.16 16.12 2.22
N GLN A 90 6.97 15.51 1.04
CA GLN A 90 6.85 16.25 -0.23
C GLN A 90 5.45 16.81 -0.46
N TYR A 91 4.43 16.20 0.15
CA TYR A 91 3.03 16.60 0.00
C TYR A 91 2.54 17.45 1.18
N LEU A 92 3.20 17.37 2.34
CA LEU A 92 2.84 18.06 3.58
C LEU A 92 4.05 18.82 4.14
N GLY A 93 4.80 19.49 3.24
CA GLY A 93 6.05 20.16 3.57
C GLY A 93 5.87 21.46 4.36
N THR A 94 4.70 22.06 4.30
CA THR A 94 4.36 23.28 5.04
C THR A 94 3.33 22.99 6.12
N LYS A 95 3.29 23.86 7.16
CA LYS A 95 2.29 23.76 8.22
C LYS A 95 0.85 23.83 7.64
N ASN A 96 0.61 24.70 6.67
CA ASN A 96 -0.70 24.86 6.07
C ASN A 96 -1.16 23.59 5.34
N GLU A 97 -0.30 22.98 4.53
CA GLU A 97 -0.61 21.70 3.87
C GLU A 97 -0.89 20.58 4.87
N LEU A 98 -0.12 20.52 5.97
CA LEU A 98 -0.37 19.55 7.03
C LEU A 98 -1.70 19.81 7.74
N ASP A 99 -2.02 21.06 8.07
CA ASP A 99 -3.27 21.42 8.73
C ASP A 99 -4.48 21.11 7.85
N GLU A 100 -4.44 21.43 6.55
CA GLU A 100 -5.50 21.12 5.59
C GLU A 100 -5.71 19.62 5.41
N ALA A 101 -4.62 18.85 5.23
CA ALA A 101 -4.70 17.40 5.08
C ALA A 101 -5.22 16.72 6.36
N SER A 102 -4.78 17.19 7.53
CA SER A 102 -5.24 16.70 8.83
C SER A 102 -6.74 16.96 9.01
N LYS A 103 -7.19 18.17 8.69
CA LYS A 103 -8.61 18.52 8.74
C LYS A 103 -9.44 17.60 7.85
N MET A 104 -9.03 17.42 6.59
CA MET A 104 -9.71 16.50 5.66
C MET A 104 -9.78 15.07 6.20
N LEU A 105 -8.68 14.56 6.76
CA LEU A 105 -8.63 13.20 7.32
C LEU A 105 -9.60 13.06 8.50
N PHE A 106 -9.55 13.99 9.46
CA PHE A 106 -10.41 13.95 10.65
C PHE A 106 -11.91 14.13 10.30
N GLU A 107 -12.25 14.93 9.30
CA GLU A 107 -13.61 15.02 8.78
C GLU A 107 -14.10 13.69 8.17
N LYS A 108 -13.23 12.97 7.44
CA LYS A 108 -13.55 11.65 6.89
C LYS A 108 -13.73 10.59 8.00
N ILE A 109 -12.92 10.65 9.04
CA ILE A 109 -13.06 9.77 10.22
C ILE A 109 -14.32 10.11 10.99
N GLY A 110 -14.55 11.39 11.29
CA GLY A 110 -15.74 11.83 12.04
C GLY A 110 -17.07 11.57 11.32
N SER A 111 -17.07 11.56 9.98
CA SER A 111 -18.24 11.18 9.16
C SER A 111 -18.36 9.67 8.89
N GLU A 112 -17.54 8.85 9.55
CA GLU A 112 -17.49 7.39 9.40
C GLU A 112 -17.17 6.89 7.97
N LYS A 113 -16.76 7.78 7.05
CA LYS A 113 -16.31 7.39 5.71
C LYS A 113 -15.00 6.61 5.74
N VAL A 114 -14.18 6.86 6.75
CA VAL A 114 -12.97 6.09 7.06
C VAL A 114 -13.11 5.54 8.46
N LYS A 115 -13.15 4.22 8.60
CA LYS A 115 -13.24 3.53 9.89
C LYS A 115 -11.86 3.06 10.33
N ILE A 116 -11.43 3.49 11.52
CA ILE A 116 -10.19 3.05 12.13
C ILE A 116 -10.52 2.04 13.22
N ASN A 117 -10.26 0.78 12.95
CA ASN A 117 -10.46 -0.30 13.91
C ASN A 117 -9.12 -0.63 14.58
N ILE A 118 -8.93 -0.21 15.83
CA ILE A 118 -7.74 -0.58 16.60
C ILE A 118 -7.78 -2.08 16.84
N PHE A 119 -6.80 -2.79 16.27
CA PHE A 119 -6.70 -4.25 16.37
C PHE A 119 -6.33 -4.70 17.77
N LYS A 120 -5.31 -4.06 18.38
CA LYS A 120 -4.83 -4.42 19.73
C LYS A 120 -4.19 -3.22 20.43
N LYS A 121 -4.37 -3.17 21.73
CA LYS A 121 -3.69 -2.22 22.62
C LYS A 121 -2.64 -2.99 23.41
N TYR A 122 -1.43 -2.45 23.50
CA TYR A 122 -0.32 -2.95 24.30
C TYR A 122 0.02 -1.95 25.39
N LYS A 123 0.51 -2.41 26.53
CA LYS A 123 1.16 -1.54 27.52
C LYS A 123 2.55 -1.16 27.03
N LEU A 124 3.10 -0.06 27.53
CA LEU A 124 4.45 0.35 27.18
C LEU A 124 5.49 -0.73 27.52
N ASP A 125 5.35 -1.40 28.65
CA ASP A 125 6.23 -2.49 29.07
C ASP A 125 6.20 -3.70 28.11
N ASP A 126 5.13 -3.85 27.32
CA ASP A 126 4.96 -4.93 26.35
C ASP A 126 5.45 -4.55 24.93
N VAL A 127 6.22 -3.47 24.78
CA VAL A 127 6.66 -2.97 23.45
C VAL A 127 7.40 -4.04 22.63
N VAL A 128 8.23 -4.85 23.24
CA VAL A 128 8.96 -5.95 22.57
C VAL A 128 7.98 -6.97 21.99
N HIS A 129 6.92 -7.27 22.72
CA HIS A 129 5.88 -8.19 22.26
C HIS A 129 5.08 -7.55 21.10
N ALA A 130 4.78 -6.26 21.17
CA ALA A 130 4.10 -5.53 20.10
C ALA A 130 4.89 -5.60 18.78
N HIS A 131 6.21 -5.35 18.83
CA HIS A 131 7.10 -5.48 17.67
C HIS A 131 7.16 -6.91 17.14
N THR A 132 7.30 -7.90 18.02
CA THR A 132 7.31 -9.32 17.64
C THR A 132 6.01 -9.74 16.94
N ASP A 133 4.85 -9.31 17.44
CA ASP A 133 3.56 -9.60 16.81
C ASP A 133 3.44 -8.91 15.44
N LEU A 134 3.96 -7.68 15.29
CA LEU A 134 3.99 -6.94 14.02
C LEU A 134 4.87 -7.65 12.97
N GLU A 135 6.09 -8.01 13.32
CA GLU A 135 7.06 -8.71 12.46
C GLU A 135 6.54 -10.07 12.02
N ASN A 136 5.87 -10.79 12.93
CA ASN A 136 5.24 -12.09 12.65
C ASN A 136 3.89 -11.97 11.91
N ARG A 137 3.49 -10.76 11.47
CA ARG A 137 2.23 -10.49 10.74
C ARG A 137 0.97 -10.95 11.47
N LYS A 138 0.99 -10.96 12.79
CA LYS A 138 -0.19 -11.28 13.63
C LYS A 138 -1.14 -10.08 13.78
N ILE A 139 -0.66 -8.87 13.47
CA ILE A 139 -1.41 -7.63 13.55
C ILE A 139 -2.05 -7.35 12.20
N THR A 140 -3.39 -7.33 12.14
CA THR A 140 -4.17 -7.11 10.92
C THR A 140 -4.79 -5.72 10.82
N GLY A 141 -4.43 -4.82 11.72
CA GLY A 141 -4.90 -3.42 11.78
C GLY A 141 -4.00 -2.58 12.67
N PRO A 142 -4.32 -1.31 12.92
CA PRO A 142 -3.54 -0.46 13.81
C PRO A 142 -3.39 -1.06 15.20
N ALA A 143 -2.17 -1.08 15.71
CA ALA A 143 -1.86 -1.43 17.09
C ALA A 143 -1.42 -0.15 17.83
N VAL A 144 -1.83 0.00 19.08
CA VAL A 144 -1.55 1.19 19.88
C VAL A 144 -0.83 0.77 21.15
N ILE A 145 0.27 1.49 21.48
CA ILE A 145 0.95 1.37 22.75
C ILE A 145 0.39 2.45 23.69
N ILE A 146 -0.03 2.03 24.86
CA ILE A 146 -0.59 2.91 25.89
C ILE A 146 0.44 3.01 27.03
N PRO A 147 0.87 4.25 27.40
CA PRO A 147 1.76 4.47 28.52
C PRO A 147 1.21 3.94 29.84
#